data_9a51c0e7adf7095c56c1a03e133edaa9
#
_entry.id   9a51c0e7adf7095c56c1a03e133edaa9
#
_cell.length_a   1.000
_cell.length_b   1.000
_cell.length_c   1.000
_cell.angle_alpha   90.00
_cell.angle_beta   90.00
_cell.angle_gamma   90.00
#
_symmetry.space_group_name_H-M   'P 1'
#
loop_
_entity.id
_entity.type
_entity.pdbx_description
1 polymer ?
#
loop_
_entity_poly.entity_id
_entity_poly.type
_entity_poly.pdbx_seq_one_letter_code
_entity_poly.pdbx_strand_id
1 'polypeptide(L)'
;MRKKEMIAMLLAGGQGSRLGVLTAKVAKPAVAFGGKYRIIDFPLSNCINSGIDTVGVLTQYQPLRLNAHIGIGIPWDLDRNYGGVTVLPPYERSGSSEWYSGTANAIYQNLDYMEQFDPDYVLILSGDHIYKMDYEVMLDYHKANNADVTIAAMPVPMEEASRFGIVIADEDGRIQEFQEKPAEPKSNLASMGIYIFSWKVLKEALETLKDEPGCDFGKHIIPYCHNKGERLFAYEYNGYWKDVGTLGSYWEANMELIDIIPEFNLYEEIWKIYTNSEILPPQYISAQSVIERSIICNGAEVYGEVHNSIIGSGVVIGEGSVIRDSIIMKDTRVGKNCVMDKAIIAENCLVGDNTTFGIGSDIPNKLKPAIYSFGLVAVGEKSVIPDGVQIGKNTAISGVTSKEDYPNGVLESGETLIKAGERA
;
A
#
# COMPACT_ATOMS: atom_id res chain seq x y z
N MET A 1 0.01 -35.27 -0.60
CA MET A 1 0.34 -33.84 -0.75
C MET A 1 1.77 -33.61 -0.28
N ARG A 2 2.51 -32.64 -0.84
CA ARG A 2 3.83 -32.28 -0.31
C ARG A 2 3.58 -31.26 0.81
N LYS A 3 3.98 -31.59 2.02
CA LYS A 3 3.92 -30.68 3.17
C LYS A 3 4.77 -29.43 2.90
N LYS A 4 4.28 -28.27 3.30
CA LYS A 4 5.03 -27.01 3.31
C LYS A 4 5.36 -26.64 4.77
N GLU A 5 6.56 -26.17 5.04
CA GLU A 5 6.90 -25.73 6.38
C GLU A 5 6.08 -24.46 6.74
N MET A 6 6.11 -23.47 5.88
CA MET A 6 5.36 -22.23 6.06
C MET A 6 4.66 -21.82 4.75
N ILE A 7 3.44 -21.31 4.86
CA ILE A 7 2.71 -20.65 3.77
C ILE A 7 2.36 -19.22 4.20
N ALA A 8 2.16 -18.33 3.24
CA ALA A 8 1.75 -16.96 3.51
C ALA A 8 0.28 -16.72 3.11
N MET A 9 -0.43 -15.96 3.94
CA MET A 9 -1.78 -15.47 3.69
C MET A 9 -1.75 -13.95 3.71
N LEU A 10 -1.92 -13.34 2.54
CA LEU A 10 -1.75 -11.91 2.32
C LEU A 10 -3.11 -11.21 2.24
N LEU A 11 -3.42 -10.38 3.23
CA LEU A 11 -4.67 -9.64 3.34
C LEU A 11 -4.63 -8.39 2.43
N ALA A 12 -5.29 -8.45 1.29
CA ALA A 12 -5.29 -7.43 0.24
C ALA A 12 -6.69 -6.86 -0.05
N GLY A 13 -7.63 -6.97 0.89
CA GLY A 13 -9.04 -6.58 0.72
C GLY A 13 -9.38 -5.14 1.14
N GLY A 14 -8.45 -4.35 1.64
CA GLY A 14 -8.70 -3.02 2.19
C GLY A 14 -9.12 -1.97 1.15
N GLN A 15 -10.14 -1.14 1.47
CA GLN A 15 -10.61 -0.05 0.59
C GLN A 15 -9.60 1.08 0.45
N GLY A 16 -8.83 1.38 1.51
CA GLY A 16 -7.89 2.50 1.50
C GLY A 16 -8.55 3.88 1.42
N SER A 17 -9.73 4.05 2.01
CA SER A 17 -10.55 5.29 1.90
C SER A 17 -9.82 6.58 2.27
N ARG A 18 -8.76 6.50 3.11
CA ARG A 18 -7.92 7.63 3.51
C ARG A 18 -6.95 8.11 2.41
N LEU A 19 -6.83 7.38 1.29
CA LEU A 19 -6.10 7.82 0.09
C LEU A 19 -7.02 8.55 -0.90
N GLY A 20 -8.29 8.75 -0.56
CA GLY A 20 -9.25 9.55 -1.33
C GLY A 20 -9.35 9.13 -2.79
N VAL A 21 -9.19 10.08 -3.70
CA VAL A 21 -9.33 9.86 -5.15
C VAL A 21 -8.38 8.81 -5.72
N LEU A 22 -7.26 8.51 -5.05
CA LEU A 22 -6.30 7.49 -5.54
C LEU A 22 -6.85 6.07 -5.42
N THR A 23 -7.76 5.83 -4.48
CA THR A 23 -8.38 4.50 -4.25
C THR A 23 -9.84 4.44 -4.67
N ALA A 24 -10.34 5.45 -5.34
CA ALA A 24 -11.72 5.49 -5.82
C ALA A 24 -12.05 4.33 -6.79
N LYS A 25 -11.07 3.92 -7.61
CA LYS A 25 -11.22 2.88 -8.67
C LYS A 25 -10.31 1.67 -8.50
N VAL A 26 -9.46 1.65 -7.49
CA VAL A 26 -8.51 0.55 -7.22
C VAL A 26 -8.42 0.23 -5.74
N ALA A 27 -8.12 -1.01 -5.39
CA ALA A 27 -7.79 -1.39 -4.02
C ALA A 27 -6.46 -0.76 -3.59
N LYS A 28 -6.29 -0.42 -2.29
CA LYS A 28 -5.05 0.17 -1.77
C LYS A 28 -3.79 -0.62 -2.17
N PRO A 29 -3.75 -1.97 -2.10
CA PRO A 29 -2.58 -2.74 -2.53
C PRO A 29 -2.20 -2.58 -4.00
N ALA A 30 -3.13 -2.14 -4.86
CA ALA A 30 -2.92 -1.92 -6.28
C ALA A 30 -2.48 -0.48 -6.64
N VAL A 31 -2.40 0.43 -5.67
CA VAL A 31 -1.91 1.80 -5.89
C VAL A 31 -0.44 1.77 -6.27
N ALA A 32 -0.07 2.58 -7.29
CA ALA A 32 1.31 2.70 -7.74
C ALA A 32 2.22 3.29 -6.66
N PHE A 33 3.49 2.87 -6.61
CA PHE A 33 4.50 3.36 -5.67
C PHE A 33 5.88 3.37 -6.34
N GLY A 34 6.71 4.37 -6.06
CA GLY A 34 8.07 4.46 -6.60
C GLY A 34 8.12 4.47 -8.13
N GLY A 35 7.07 4.97 -8.79
CA GLY A 35 6.97 5.16 -10.23
C GLY A 35 6.54 3.95 -11.05
N LYS A 36 6.93 2.73 -10.70
CA LYS A 36 6.59 1.51 -11.46
C LYS A 36 6.02 0.35 -10.63
N TYR A 37 6.23 0.36 -9.33
CA TYR A 37 5.75 -0.68 -8.42
C TYR A 37 4.29 -0.44 -8.02
N ARG A 38 3.69 -1.47 -7.38
CA ARG A 38 2.45 -1.35 -6.62
C ARG A 38 2.72 -1.76 -5.18
N ILE A 39 1.91 -1.30 -4.24
CA ILE A 39 2.12 -1.59 -2.81
C ILE A 39 2.20 -3.10 -2.55
N ILE A 40 1.40 -3.91 -3.25
CA ILE A 40 1.39 -5.39 -3.11
C ILE A 40 2.72 -6.05 -3.51
N ASP A 41 3.53 -5.40 -4.34
CA ASP A 41 4.79 -5.97 -4.82
C ASP A 41 5.80 -6.19 -3.70
N PHE A 42 5.75 -5.37 -2.65
CA PHE A 42 6.66 -5.45 -1.51
C PHE A 42 6.46 -6.71 -0.69
N PRO A 43 5.27 -7.01 -0.13
CA PRO A 43 5.07 -8.27 0.59
C PRO A 43 5.21 -9.52 -0.29
N LEU A 44 4.82 -9.50 -1.58
CA LEU A 44 5.05 -10.62 -2.49
C LEU A 44 6.56 -10.85 -2.73
N SER A 45 7.33 -9.78 -2.93
CA SER A 45 8.79 -9.88 -3.08
C SER A 45 9.47 -10.36 -1.80
N ASN A 46 9.02 -9.89 -0.64
CA ASN A 46 9.52 -10.39 0.64
C ASN A 46 9.24 -11.89 0.81
N CYS A 47 8.06 -12.39 0.40
CA CYS A 47 7.74 -13.83 0.44
C CYS A 47 8.77 -14.64 -0.35
N ILE A 48 8.99 -14.30 -1.63
CA ILE A 48 9.90 -15.09 -2.46
C ILE A 48 11.36 -14.95 -2.02
N ASN A 49 11.79 -13.75 -1.60
CA ASN A 49 13.13 -13.53 -1.08
C ASN A 49 13.38 -14.30 0.24
N SER A 50 12.33 -14.56 1.03
CA SER A 50 12.37 -15.40 2.25
C SER A 50 12.11 -16.89 1.97
N GLY A 51 12.15 -17.35 0.72
CA GLY A 51 11.94 -18.75 0.36
C GLY A 51 10.48 -19.24 0.47
N ILE A 52 9.51 -18.37 0.70
CA ILE A 52 8.09 -18.74 0.78
C ILE A 52 7.51 -18.78 -0.64
N ASP A 53 7.21 -19.96 -1.10
CA ASP A 53 6.75 -20.24 -2.46
C ASP A 53 5.24 -20.54 -2.59
N THR A 54 4.48 -20.36 -1.53
CA THR A 54 3.04 -20.61 -1.47
C THR A 54 2.35 -19.47 -0.78
N VAL A 55 1.59 -18.68 -1.54
CA VAL A 55 0.98 -17.42 -1.08
C VAL A 55 -0.49 -17.37 -1.48
N GLY A 56 -1.39 -17.31 -0.50
CA GLY A 56 -2.79 -16.99 -0.71
C GLY A 56 -3.03 -15.50 -0.59
N VAL A 57 -3.56 -14.85 -1.63
CA VAL A 57 -3.87 -13.41 -1.61
C VAL A 57 -5.37 -13.20 -1.52
N LEU A 58 -5.82 -12.67 -0.38
CA LEU A 58 -7.25 -12.45 -0.09
C LEU A 58 -7.68 -11.08 -0.62
N THR A 59 -8.48 -11.08 -1.67
CA THR A 59 -8.94 -9.85 -2.35
C THR A 59 -10.44 -9.66 -2.16
N GLN A 60 -10.91 -8.43 -2.05
CA GLN A 60 -12.35 -8.14 -1.89
C GLN A 60 -12.76 -6.86 -2.60
N TYR A 61 -12.20 -5.71 -2.21
CA TYR A 61 -12.56 -4.41 -2.76
C TYR A 61 -11.82 -4.16 -4.08
N GLN A 62 -12.56 -3.74 -5.14
CA GLN A 62 -11.99 -3.38 -6.45
C GLN A 62 -10.91 -4.37 -6.96
N PRO A 63 -11.18 -5.69 -7.01
CA PRO A 63 -10.12 -6.69 -7.17
C PRO A 63 -9.56 -6.77 -8.59
N LEU A 64 -10.27 -6.27 -9.61
CA LEU A 64 -9.96 -6.51 -11.02
C LEU A 64 -8.51 -6.14 -11.38
N ARG A 65 -8.06 -4.96 -11.00
CA ARG A 65 -6.70 -4.48 -11.30
C ARG A 65 -5.65 -5.18 -10.48
N LEU A 66 -5.95 -5.41 -9.20
CA LEU A 66 -5.05 -6.15 -8.31
C LEU A 66 -4.84 -7.56 -8.83
N ASN A 67 -5.91 -8.27 -9.19
CA ASN A 67 -5.84 -9.62 -9.72
C ASN A 67 -5.09 -9.66 -11.07
N ALA A 68 -5.34 -8.69 -11.95
CA ALA A 68 -4.62 -8.58 -13.23
C ALA A 68 -3.12 -8.30 -13.03
N HIS A 69 -2.75 -7.50 -12.03
CA HIS A 69 -1.36 -7.23 -11.70
C HIS A 69 -0.63 -8.45 -11.13
N ILE A 70 -1.26 -9.18 -10.21
CA ILE A 70 -0.71 -10.43 -9.64
C ILE A 70 -0.61 -11.50 -10.73
N GLY A 71 -1.64 -11.62 -11.58
CA GLY A 71 -1.72 -12.67 -12.60
C GLY A 71 -1.55 -14.06 -11.98
N ILE A 72 -0.67 -14.87 -12.56
CA ILE A 72 -0.27 -16.19 -12.05
C ILE A 72 1.05 -16.13 -11.24
N GLY A 73 1.59 -14.93 -11.01
CA GLY A 73 2.77 -14.74 -10.17
C GLY A 73 4.13 -14.81 -10.86
N ILE A 74 4.18 -14.78 -12.20
CA ILE A 74 5.44 -14.86 -12.97
C ILE A 74 6.54 -13.90 -12.47
N PRO A 75 6.28 -12.60 -12.21
CA PRO A 75 7.34 -11.69 -11.78
C PRO A 75 8.05 -12.10 -10.48
N TRP A 76 7.35 -12.83 -9.62
CA TRP A 76 7.83 -13.29 -8.30
C TRP A 76 8.23 -14.78 -8.29
N ASP A 77 8.36 -15.45 -9.44
CA ASP A 77 8.59 -16.91 -9.50
C ASP A 77 7.55 -17.70 -8.68
N LEU A 78 6.30 -17.23 -8.67
CA LEU A 78 5.16 -17.84 -7.97
C LEU A 78 4.16 -18.53 -8.93
N ASP A 79 4.51 -18.75 -10.20
CA ASP A 79 3.73 -19.49 -11.21
C ASP A 79 4.01 -21.00 -11.16
N ARG A 80 3.99 -21.57 -9.95
CA ARG A 80 4.42 -22.95 -9.71
C ARG A 80 3.27 -23.95 -9.87
N ASN A 81 3.60 -25.16 -10.33
CA ASN A 81 2.63 -26.26 -10.42
C ASN A 81 2.13 -26.75 -9.05
N TYR A 82 2.89 -26.50 -7.98
CA TYR A 82 2.55 -26.85 -6.61
C TYR A 82 2.98 -25.75 -5.66
N GLY A 83 2.00 -25.11 -5.03
CA GLY A 83 2.18 -23.84 -4.34
C GLY A 83 1.92 -22.67 -5.28
N GLY A 84 2.83 -21.69 -5.30
CA GLY A 84 2.68 -20.47 -6.08
C GLY A 84 1.70 -19.48 -5.46
N VAL A 85 1.32 -18.44 -6.23
CA VAL A 85 0.32 -17.48 -5.78
C VAL A 85 -1.08 -17.91 -6.20
N THR A 86 -2.01 -17.82 -5.26
CA THR A 86 -3.45 -18.05 -5.49
C THR A 86 -4.25 -16.84 -5.01
N VAL A 87 -5.03 -16.26 -5.90
CA VAL A 87 -5.97 -15.19 -5.51
C VAL A 87 -7.24 -15.82 -4.95
N LEU A 88 -7.60 -15.40 -3.74
CA LEU A 88 -8.70 -15.93 -2.94
C LEU A 88 -9.77 -14.83 -2.74
N PRO A 89 -10.74 -14.68 -3.64
CA PRO A 89 -11.88 -13.79 -3.44
C PRO A 89 -12.89 -14.45 -2.48
N PRO A 90 -13.78 -13.66 -1.82
CA PRO A 90 -14.91 -14.22 -1.12
C PRO A 90 -15.80 -15.00 -2.08
N TYR A 91 -16.36 -16.11 -1.62
CA TYR A 91 -17.21 -16.98 -2.43
C TYR A 91 -18.43 -17.48 -1.65
N GLU A 92 -19.46 -17.89 -2.38
CA GLU A 92 -20.68 -18.42 -1.80
C GLU A 92 -20.48 -19.87 -1.31
N ARG A 93 -20.81 -20.13 -0.04
CA ARG A 93 -20.92 -21.48 0.52
C ARG A 93 -22.38 -21.82 0.76
N SER A 94 -22.93 -22.89 0.16
CA SER A 94 -24.22 -23.53 0.48
C SER A 94 -25.33 -22.58 0.95
N GLY A 95 -25.66 -21.53 0.20
CA GLY A 95 -26.79 -20.64 0.46
C GLY A 95 -26.52 -19.40 1.29
N SER A 96 -25.28 -19.11 1.70
CA SER A 96 -24.87 -17.82 2.25
C SER A 96 -23.72 -17.24 1.45
N SER A 97 -23.95 -16.09 0.82
CA SER A 97 -22.88 -15.30 0.19
C SER A 97 -22.39 -14.29 1.21
N GLU A 98 -21.21 -14.51 1.78
CA GLU A 98 -20.66 -13.64 2.78
C GLU A 98 -19.36 -12.99 2.31
N TRP A 99 -19.38 -11.66 2.28
CA TRP A 99 -18.15 -10.88 2.16
C TRP A 99 -17.27 -11.13 3.39
N TYR A 100 -15.95 -10.95 3.23
CA TYR A 100 -15.06 -10.98 4.39
C TYR A 100 -15.45 -9.87 5.37
N SER A 101 -15.93 -10.24 6.54
CA SER A 101 -16.41 -9.29 7.55
C SER A 101 -15.32 -8.81 8.52
N GLY A 102 -14.09 -9.30 8.36
CA GLY A 102 -12.92 -8.95 9.17
C GLY A 102 -11.69 -9.69 8.68
N THR A 103 -10.51 -9.29 9.17
CA THR A 103 -9.24 -9.88 8.72
C THR A 103 -9.11 -11.35 9.07
N ALA A 104 -9.53 -11.77 10.27
CA ALA A 104 -9.52 -13.16 10.68
C ALA A 104 -10.63 -13.98 10.00
N ASN A 105 -11.82 -13.38 9.79
CA ASN A 105 -12.89 -14.00 9.04
C ASN A 105 -12.45 -14.34 7.60
N ALA A 106 -11.68 -13.46 6.95
CA ALA A 106 -11.14 -13.75 5.62
C ALA A 106 -10.23 -14.99 5.62
N ILE A 107 -9.37 -15.14 6.62
CA ILE A 107 -8.53 -16.33 6.77
C ILE A 107 -9.36 -17.57 7.08
N TYR A 108 -10.37 -17.46 7.97
CA TYR A 108 -11.26 -18.57 8.31
C TYR A 108 -12.00 -19.13 7.08
N GLN A 109 -12.52 -18.25 6.22
CA GLN A 109 -13.20 -18.67 4.99
C GLN A 109 -12.30 -19.45 4.03
N ASN A 110 -10.98 -19.38 4.18
CA ASN A 110 -9.98 -20.02 3.34
C ASN A 110 -9.18 -21.11 4.06
N LEU A 111 -9.71 -21.70 5.15
CA LEU A 111 -9.09 -22.82 5.85
C LEU A 111 -8.78 -24.00 4.91
N ASP A 112 -9.75 -24.37 4.04
CA ASP A 112 -9.60 -25.48 3.09
C ASP A 112 -8.40 -25.28 2.14
N TYR A 113 -8.05 -24.02 1.80
CA TYR A 113 -6.87 -23.72 1.00
C TYR A 113 -5.57 -24.01 1.78
N MET A 114 -5.50 -23.61 3.04
CA MET A 114 -4.32 -23.84 3.88
C MET A 114 -4.14 -25.32 4.22
N GLU A 115 -5.23 -26.05 4.49
CA GLU A 115 -5.21 -27.48 4.80
C GLU A 115 -4.65 -28.34 3.68
N GLN A 116 -4.74 -27.90 2.41
CA GLN A 116 -4.17 -28.61 1.27
C GLN A 116 -2.64 -28.75 1.36
N PHE A 117 -1.97 -27.85 2.08
CA PHE A 117 -0.52 -27.83 2.21
C PHE A 117 -0.03 -28.43 3.54
N ASP A 118 -0.92 -28.67 4.51
CA ASP A 118 -0.62 -29.17 5.86
C ASP A 118 0.63 -28.45 6.46
N PRO A 119 0.60 -27.11 6.57
CA PRO A 119 1.78 -26.37 6.98
C PRO A 119 2.07 -26.57 8.47
N ASP A 120 3.33 -26.33 8.88
CA ASP A 120 3.65 -26.23 10.30
C ASP A 120 3.34 -24.82 10.83
N TYR A 121 3.56 -23.81 9.96
CA TYR A 121 3.38 -22.38 10.29
C TYR A 121 2.61 -21.65 9.20
N VAL A 122 1.88 -20.61 9.60
CA VAL A 122 1.18 -19.70 8.69
C VAL A 122 1.64 -18.29 8.97
N LEU A 123 2.15 -17.64 7.92
CA LEU A 123 2.50 -16.23 7.93
C LEU A 123 1.29 -15.40 7.47
N ILE A 124 0.79 -14.52 8.31
CA ILE A 124 -0.27 -13.56 7.99
C ILE A 124 0.36 -12.22 7.69
N LEU A 125 0.02 -11.63 6.54
CA LEU A 125 0.59 -10.39 6.05
C LEU A 125 -0.48 -9.36 5.74
N SER A 126 -0.21 -8.08 6.05
CA SER A 126 -0.93 -6.95 5.48
C SER A 126 -0.36 -6.61 4.11
N GLY A 127 -1.23 -6.42 3.12
CA GLY A 127 -0.87 -6.12 1.73
C GLY A 127 -0.73 -4.63 1.40
N ASP A 128 -0.60 -3.76 2.40
CA ASP A 128 -0.72 -2.32 2.24
C ASP A 128 0.42 -1.49 2.87
N HIS A 129 1.56 -2.11 3.16
CA HIS A 129 2.76 -1.50 3.73
C HIS A 129 3.98 -1.58 2.80
N ILE A 130 4.90 -0.65 2.98
CA ILE A 130 6.18 -0.58 2.25
C ILE A 130 7.31 -0.96 3.21
N TYR A 131 7.99 -2.07 2.94
CA TYR A 131 9.09 -2.56 3.76
C TYR A 131 9.86 -3.68 3.05
N LYS A 132 11.05 -4.00 3.55
CA LYS A 132 11.83 -5.21 3.19
C LYS A 132 12.05 -6.02 4.45
N MET A 133 11.65 -7.27 4.47
CA MET A 133 11.77 -8.13 5.65
C MET A 133 12.00 -9.56 5.24
N ASP A 134 12.98 -10.19 5.90
CA ASP A 134 13.22 -11.62 5.81
C ASP A 134 12.34 -12.36 6.82
N TYR A 135 11.35 -13.06 6.32
CA TYR A 135 10.43 -13.83 7.15
C TYR A 135 11.05 -15.15 7.65
N GLU A 136 12.12 -15.65 7.02
CA GLU A 136 12.84 -16.81 7.51
C GLU A 136 13.51 -16.52 8.87
N VAL A 137 14.12 -15.34 9.01
CA VAL A 137 14.69 -14.87 10.29
C VAL A 137 13.62 -14.75 11.38
N MET A 138 12.44 -14.26 11.03
CA MET A 138 11.31 -14.20 11.97
C MET A 138 10.80 -15.59 12.34
N LEU A 139 10.80 -16.55 11.39
CA LEU A 139 10.42 -17.93 11.65
C LEU A 139 11.43 -18.64 12.56
N ASP A 140 12.71 -18.41 12.35
CA ASP A 140 13.76 -18.95 13.22
C ASP A 140 13.64 -18.41 14.66
N TYR A 141 13.31 -17.12 14.81
CA TYR A 141 13.00 -16.54 16.12
C TYR A 141 11.77 -17.22 16.76
N HIS A 142 10.69 -17.43 15.97
CA HIS A 142 9.50 -18.15 16.42
C HIS A 142 9.82 -19.55 16.93
N LYS A 143 10.63 -20.30 16.19
CA LYS A 143 11.09 -21.66 16.56
C LYS A 143 11.97 -21.65 17.81
N ALA A 144 12.93 -20.72 17.87
CA ALA A 144 13.89 -20.63 18.99
C ALA A 144 13.19 -20.37 20.34
N ASN A 145 12.10 -19.57 20.31
CA ASN A 145 11.29 -19.28 21.50
C ASN A 145 10.18 -20.30 21.75
N ASN A 146 10.09 -21.35 20.91
CA ASN A 146 8.95 -22.26 20.91
C ASN A 146 7.61 -21.49 20.93
N ALA A 147 7.52 -20.42 20.20
CA ALA A 147 6.34 -19.56 20.18
C ALA A 147 5.13 -20.25 19.53
N ASP A 148 3.94 -19.89 19.96
CA ASP A 148 2.69 -20.27 19.32
C ASP A 148 2.19 -19.16 18.39
N VAL A 149 2.54 -17.92 18.75
CA VAL A 149 2.30 -16.71 17.94
C VAL A 149 3.52 -15.79 18.04
N THR A 150 4.01 -15.30 16.91
CA THR A 150 5.02 -14.24 16.87
C THR A 150 4.45 -13.03 16.12
N ILE A 151 4.57 -11.86 16.71
CA ILE A 151 4.10 -10.58 16.14
C ILE A 151 5.31 -9.74 15.78
N ALA A 152 5.46 -9.37 14.50
CA ALA A 152 6.46 -8.37 14.14
C ALA A 152 6.01 -7.00 14.63
N ALA A 153 6.90 -6.32 15.32
CA ALA A 153 6.65 -5.03 15.92
C ALA A 153 7.87 -4.10 15.78
N MET A 154 7.63 -2.81 15.76
CA MET A 154 8.69 -1.80 15.72
C MET A 154 8.32 -0.58 16.55
N PRO A 155 9.30 0.16 17.09
CA PRO A 155 9.04 1.40 17.79
C PRO A 155 8.57 2.49 16.82
N VAL A 156 7.50 3.19 17.17
CA VAL A 156 6.97 4.34 16.43
C VAL A 156 6.93 5.57 17.34
N PRO A 157 6.83 6.81 16.77
CA PRO A 157 6.56 7.99 17.59
C PRO A 157 5.28 7.81 18.43
N MET A 158 5.31 8.25 19.69
CA MET A 158 4.18 8.06 20.63
C MET A 158 2.88 8.69 20.12
N GLU A 159 2.99 9.79 19.38
CA GLU A 159 1.85 10.50 18.76
C GLU A 159 1.13 9.66 17.71
N GLU A 160 1.84 8.72 17.09
CA GLU A 160 1.29 7.82 16.06
C GLU A 160 0.82 6.49 16.62
N ALA A 161 1.25 6.11 17.83
CA ALA A 161 1.02 4.80 18.41
C ALA A 161 -0.47 4.41 18.49
N SER A 162 -1.37 5.38 18.71
CA SER A 162 -2.83 5.15 18.74
C SER A 162 -3.43 4.65 17.42
N ARG A 163 -2.68 4.72 16.32
CA ARG A 163 -3.12 4.23 15.00
C ARG A 163 -2.95 2.73 14.81
N PHE A 164 -2.13 2.10 15.66
CA PHE A 164 -1.67 0.73 15.51
C PHE A 164 -2.11 -0.17 16.67
N GLY A 165 -2.01 -1.47 16.47
CA GLY A 165 -1.99 -2.42 17.58
C GLY A 165 -0.70 -2.25 18.38
N ILE A 166 -0.79 -2.10 19.69
CA ILE A 166 0.35 -1.85 20.57
C ILE A 166 0.70 -3.10 21.35
N VAL A 167 1.97 -3.44 21.32
CA VAL A 167 2.55 -4.59 22.01
C VAL A 167 3.24 -4.12 23.29
N ILE A 168 2.94 -4.79 24.40
CA ILE A 168 3.68 -4.66 25.66
C ILE A 168 4.36 -6.01 25.92
N ALA A 169 5.67 -6.05 25.80
CA ALA A 169 6.50 -7.24 26.00
C ALA A 169 7.48 -7.05 27.15
N ASP A 170 7.93 -8.16 27.74
CA ASP A 170 9.02 -8.18 28.70
C ASP A 170 10.41 -8.16 28.02
N GLU A 171 11.48 -8.24 28.83
CA GLU A 171 12.87 -8.21 28.36
C GLU A 171 13.23 -9.40 27.45
N ASP A 172 12.53 -10.51 27.58
CA ASP A 172 12.72 -11.71 26.73
C ASP A 172 11.86 -11.66 25.44
N GLY A 173 11.11 -10.57 25.24
CA GLY A 173 10.22 -10.38 24.11
C GLY A 173 8.86 -11.10 24.24
N ARG A 174 8.54 -11.69 25.40
CA ARG A 174 7.25 -12.32 25.63
C ARG A 174 6.17 -11.28 25.84
N ILE A 175 5.08 -11.37 25.08
CA ILE A 175 3.97 -10.42 25.11
C ILE A 175 3.15 -10.61 26.38
N GLN A 176 3.05 -9.53 27.14
CA GLN A 176 2.27 -9.44 28.38
C GLN A 176 0.88 -8.84 28.13
N GLU A 177 0.76 -7.95 27.16
CA GLU A 177 -0.51 -7.30 26.80
C GLU A 177 -0.47 -6.89 25.33
N PHE A 178 -1.61 -6.96 24.65
CA PHE A 178 -1.83 -6.42 23.31
C PHE A 178 -3.04 -5.49 23.31
N GLN A 179 -2.90 -4.29 22.76
CA GLN A 179 -3.95 -3.27 22.72
C GLN A 179 -4.22 -2.87 21.26
N GLU A 180 -5.40 -3.14 20.74
CA GLU A 180 -5.77 -2.73 19.37
C GLU A 180 -6.20 -1.26 19.34
N LYS A 181 -5.38 -0.41 18.74
CA LYS A 181 -5.62 1.03 18.53
C LYS A 181 -6.11 1.76 19.79
N PRO A 182 -5.34 1.72 20.88
CA PRO A 182 -5.73 2.34 22.12
C PRO A 182 -5.73 3.87 22.00
N ALA A 183 -6.69 4.54 22.66
CA ALA A 183 -6.71 6.00 22.73
C ALA A 183 -5.50 6.56 23.50
N GLU A 184 -5.06 5.83 24.53
CA GLU A 184 -3.89 6.13 25.36
C GLU A 184 -2.95 4.92 25.35
N PRO A 185 -1.96 4.87 24.41
CA PRO A 185 -1.06 3.73 24.29
C PRO A 185 -0.09 3.65 25.46
N LYS A 186 0.09 2.44 26.02
CA LYS A 186 1.01 2.16 27.13
C LYS A 186 2.46 1.95 26.66
N SER A 187 2.68 1.71 25.38
CA SER A 187 3.97 1.47 24.75
C SER A 187 3.97 2.09 23.35
N ASN A 188 5.15 2.31 22.80
CA ASN A 188 5.32 2.74 21.42
C ASN A 188 5.71 1.59 20.47
N LEU A 189 5.72 0.34 20.95
CA LEU A 189 6.02 -0.82 20.14
C LEU A 189 4.78 -1.21 19.33
N ALA A 190 4.73 -0.78 18.08
CA ALA A 190 3.58 -0.97 17.19
C ALA A 190 3.67 -2.29 16.43
N SER A 191 2.57 -3.03 16.39
CA SER A 191 2.42 -4.20 15.51
C SER A 191 2.43 -3.77 14.06
N MET A 192 3.25 -4.44 13.25
CA MET A 192 3.32 -4.22 11.81
C MET A 192 2.21 -4.92 11.01
N GLY A 193 1.29 -5.64 11.68
CA GLY A 193 0.30 -6.47 10.98
C GLY A 193 0.91 -7.69 10.27
N ILE A 194 2.03 -8.16 10.77
CA ILE A 194 2.78 -9.33 10.28
C ILE A 194 2.85 -10.33 11.42
N TYR A 195 2.29 -11.51 11.22
CA TYR A 195 2.17 -12.54 12.26
C TYR A 195 2.63 -13.90 11.76
N ILE A 196 3.39 -14.64 12.57
CA ILE A 196 3.61 -16.08 12.36
C ILE A 196 2.82 -16.83 13.44
N PHE A 197 1.97 -17.73 13.01
CA PHE A 197 1.23 -18.65 13.87
C PHE A 197 1.69 -20.10 13.66
N SER A 198 1.82 -20.84 14.74
CA SER A 198 1.76 -22.30 14.64
C SER A 198 0.39 -22.71 14.09
N TRP A 199 0.36 -23.53 13.03
CA TRP A 199 -0.87 -23.86 12.29
C TRP A 199 -2.01 -24.37 13.18
N LYS A 200 -1.69 -25.25 14.14
CA LYS A 200 -2.69 -25.80 15.05
C LYS A 200 -3.36 -24.74 15.90
N VAL A 201 -2.59 -23.77 16.40
CA VAL A 201 -3.09 -22.66 17.22
C VAL A 201 -3.96 -21.72 16.40
N LEU A 202 -3.52 -21.37 15.19
CA LEU A 202 -4.32 -20.53 14.29
C LEU A 202 -5.65 -21.18 13.94
N LYS A 203 -5.60 -22.46 13.53
CA LYS A 203 -6.82 -23.19 13.14
C LYS A 203 -7.83 -23.24 14.26
N GLU A 204 -7.40 -23.62 15.48
CA GLU A 204 -8.26 -23.68 16.66
C GLU A 204 -8.88 -22.31 17.00
N ALA A 205 -8.07 -21.24 16.97
CA ALA A 205 -8.56 -19.90 17.27
C ALA A 205 -9.62 -19.45 16.24
N LEU A 206 -9.37 -19.68 14.93
CA LEU A 206 -10.30 -19.34 13.87
C LEU A 206 -11.62 -20.14 13.95
N GLU A 207 -11.54 -21.44 14.23
CA GLU A 207 -12.73 -22.30 14.39
C GLU A 207 -13.56 -21.90 15.63
N THR A 208 -12.88 -21.52 16.73
CA THR A 208 -13.55 -21.10 17.97
C THR A 208 -14.27 -19.76 17.80
N LEU A 209 -13.66 -18.82 17.07
CA LEU A 209 -14.17 -17.47 16.90
C LEU A 209 -14.90 -17.25 15.56
N LYS A 210 -15.26 -18.32 14.85
CA LYS A 210 -15.87 -18.25 13.51
C LYS A 210 -17.16 -17.45 13.45
N ASP A 211 -17.94 -17.49 14.53
CA ASP A 211 -19.27 -16.85 14.63
C ASP A 211 -19.17 -15.42 15.22
N GLU A 212 -17.96 -14.96 15.54
CA GLU A 212 -17.73 -13.59 16.04
C GLU A 212 -17.90 -12.57 14.91
N PRO A 213 -18.85 -11.62 15.02
CA PRO A 213 -19.09 -10.64 13.98
C PRO A 213 -17.86 -9.74 13.75
N GLY A 214 -17.41 -9.66 12.50
CA GLY A 214 -16.25 -8.83 12.16
C GLY A 214 -14.94 -9.32 12.76
N CYS A 215 -14.77 -10.65 12.88
CA CYS A 215 -13.61 -11.27 13.49
C CYS A 215 -12.29 -10.75 12.89
N ASP A 216 -11.45 -10.19 13.75
CA ASP A 216 -10.21 -9.49 13.40
C ASP A 216 -9.03 -10.02 14.23
N PHE A 217 -7.82 -10.01 13.66
CA PHE A 217 -6.64 -10.51 14.36
C PHE A 217 -6.35 -9.72 15.63
N GLY A 218 -6.30 -8.39 15.54
CA GLY A 218 -5.95 -7.54 16.68
C GLY A 218 -7.00 -7.52 17.78
N LYS A 219 -8.29 -7.55 17.43
CA LYS A 219 -9.38 -7.45 18.39
C LYS A 219 -9.78 -8.79 18.99
N HIS A 220 -9.63 -9.90 18.26
CA HIS A 220 -10.21 -11.17 18.65
C HIS A 220 -9.19 -12.30 18.74
N ILE A 221 -8.43 -12.59 17.68
CA ILE A 221 -7.51 -13.75 17.62
C ILE A 221 -6.35 -13.60 18.60
N ILE A 222 -5.62 -12.48 18.57
CA ILE A 222 -4.46 -12.26 19.44
C ILE A 222 -4.87 -12.25 20.92
N PRO A 223 -5.92 -11.50 21.34
CA PRO A 223 -6.42 -11.56 22.71
C PRO A 223 -6.90 -12.95 23.13
N TYR A 224 -7.57 -13.70 22.23
CA TYR A 224 -7.98 -15.07 22.51
C TYR A 224 -6.77 -15.96 22.81
N CYS A 225 -5.76 -15.97 21.95
CA CYS A 225 -4.54 -16.75 22.17
C CYS A 225 -3.83 -16.36 23.47
N HIS A 226 -3.73 -15.06 23.77
CA HIS A 226 -3.13 -14.56 24.98
C HIS A 226 -3.90 -15.05 26.25
N ASN A 227 -5.22 -14.91 26.25
CA ASN A 227 -6.06 -15.33 27.39
C ASN A 227 -6.06 -16.86 27.59
N LYS A 228 -5.85 -17.62 26.53
CA LYS A 228 -5.72 -19.08 26.57
C LYS A 228 -4.37 -19.52 27.16
N GLY A 229 -3.42 -18.60 27.28
CA GLY A 229 -2.06 -18.88 27.80
C GLY A 229 -1.08 -19.39 26.76
N GLU A 230 -1.38 -19.21 25.47
CA GLU A 230 -0.44 -19.48 24.39
C GLU A 230 0.82 -18.62 24.54
N ARG A 231 1.93 -19.04 23.92
CA ARG A 231 3.22 -18.35 23.99
C ARG A 231 3.31 -17.31 22.89
N LEU A 232 3.01 -16.06 23.21
CA LEU A 232 3.07 -14.91 22.30
C LEU A 232 4.40 -14.19 22.47
N PHE A 233 5.11 -13.93 21.36
CA PHE A 233 6.38 -13.20 21.36
C PHE A 233 6.37 -12.05 20.36
N ALA A 234 7.03 -10.96 20.73
CA ALA A 234 7.29 -9.82 19.86
C ALA A 234 8.63 -10.02 19.15
N TYR A 235 8.62 -9.99 17.82
CA TYR A 235 9.82 -9.92 17.00
C TYR A 235 10.07 -8.44 16.67
N GLU A 236 11.09 -7.84 17.28
CA GLU A 236 11.41 -6.44 17.04
C GLU A 236 12.13 -6.29 15.69
N TYR A 237 11.48 -5.57 14.79
CA TYR A 237 11.99 -5.29 13.45
C TYR A 237 12.74 -3.94 13.44
N ASN A 238 13.97 -3.96 12.91
CA ASN A 238 14.87 -2.80 12.89
C ASN A 238 15.16 -2.29 11.47
N GLY A 239 14.20 -2.40 10.55
CA GLY A 239 14.31 -1.92 9.19
C GLY A 239 13.31 -0.82 8.86
N TYR A 240 13.34 -0.36 7.61
CA TYR A 240 12.34 0.59 7.11
C TYR A 240 10.96 -0.05 7.00
N TRP A 241 9.95 0.61 7.55
CA TRP A 241 8.54 0.25 7.40
C TRP A 241 7.66 1.50 7.40
N LYS A 242 6.74 1.59 6.43
CA LYS A 242 5.76 2.70 6.33
C LYS A 242 4.36 2.17 6.05
N ASP A 243 3.39 2.59 6.87
CA ASP A 243 1.97 2.53 6.53
C ASP A 243 1.62 3.72 5.63
N VAL A 244 1.55 3.48 4.33
CA VAL A 244 1.14 4.49 3.33
C VAL A 244 -0.38 4.63 3.28
N GLY A 245 -1.00 4.80 4.43
CA GLY A 245 -2.46 4.82 4.62
C GLY A 245 -3.12 6.18 4.42
N THR A 246 -2.37 7.28 4.34
CA THR A 246 -2.87 8.63 4.07
C THR A 246 -2.14 9.24 2.89
N LEU A 247 -2.70 10.29 2.26
CA LEU A 247 -2.04 10.99 1.15
C LEU A 247 -0.68 11.57 1.57
N GLY A 248 -0.59 12.13 2.79
CA GLY A 248 0.66 12.66 3.32
C GLY A 248 1.72 11.57 3.48
N SER A 249 1.42 10.48 4.21
CA SER A 249 2.37 9.38 4.40
C SER A 249 2.74 8.66 3.08
N TYR A 250 1.80 8.58 2.14
CA TYR A 250 2.07 8.07 0.80
C TYR A 250 3.03 8.98 0.03
N TRP A 251 2.82 10.29 0.07
CA TRP A 251 3.69 11.26 -0.59
C TRP A 251 5.09 11.25 0.05
N GLU A 252 5.18 11.31 1.37
CA GLU A 252 6.46 11.26 2.12
C GLU A 252 7.25 10.00 1.79
N ALA A 253 6.63 8.82 1.86
CA ALA A 253 7.30 7.55 1.56
C ALA A 253 7.85 7.49 0.11
N ASN A 254 7.16 8.12 -0.85
CA ASN A 254 7.68 8.26 -2.21
C ASN A 254 8.84 9.25 -2.30
N MET A 255 8.78 10.39 -1.59
CA MET A 255 9.87 11.37 -1.57
C MET A 255 11.13 10.84 -0.88
N GLU A 256 11.00 9.99 0.15
CA GLU A 256 12.13 9.33 0.82
C GLU A 256 12.94 8.42 -0.14
N LEU A 257 12.33 7.93 -1.24
CA LEU A 257 13.04 7.13 -2.25
C LEU A 257 14.09 7.91 -3.06
N ILE A 258 13.93 9.23 -3.13
CA ILE A 258 14.79 10.12 -3.93
C ILE A 258 15.79 10.88 -3.09
N ASP A 259 15.90 10.56 -1.81
CA ASP A 259 16.98 11.07 -0.96
C ASP A 259 18.36 10.61 -1.45
N ILE A 260 19.40 11.38 -1.13
CA ILE A 260 20.78 11.08 -1.56
C ILE A 260 21.23 9.70 -1.04
N ILE A 261 20.81 9.37 0.17
CA ILE A 261 21.01 8.04 0.78
C ILE A 261 19.63 7.60 1.29
N PRO A 262 18.83 6.95 0.44
CA PRO A 262 17.50 6.54 0.84
C PRO A 262 17.57 5.43 1.89
N GLU A 263 16.84 5.57 2.97
CA GLU A 263 16.71 4.52 3.99
C GLU A 263 16.08 3.25 3.36
N PHE A 264 15.13 3.44 2.44
CA PHE A 264 14.56 2.38 1.62
C PHE A 264 15.16 2.39 0.22
N ASN A 265 16.20 1.55 0.00
CA ASN A 265 16.92 1.50 -1.27
C ASN A 265 16.26 0.53 -2.26
N LEU A 266 15.68 1.05 -3.34
CA LEU A 266 15.11 0.25 -4.42
C LEU A 266 16.18 -0.42 -5.32
N TYR A 267 17.44 0.06 -5.28
CA TYR A 267 18.55 -0.41 -6.11
C TYR A 267 19.37 -1.52 -5.43
N GLU A 268 18.92 -2.02 -4.28
CA GLU A 268 19.57 -3.12 -3.59
C GLU A 268 19.50 -4.41 -4.42
N GLU A 269 20.65 -5.01 -4.70
CA GLU A 269 20.73 -6.20 -5.55
C GLU A 269 20.39 -7.51 -4.82
N ILE A 270 20.65 -7.57 -3.52
CA ILE A 270 20.47 -8.78 -2.71
C ILE A 270 18.99 -9.00 -2.38
N TRP A 271 18.24 -7.90 -2.11
CA TRP A 271 16.82 -7.95 -1.77
C TRP A 271 15.99 -7.16 -2.76
N LYS A 272 15.78 -7.74 -3.93
CA LYS A 272 15.06 -7.10 -5.04
C LYS A 272 13.55 -7.05 -4.78
N ILE A 273 12.95 -5.93 -5.17
CA ILE A 273 11.50 -5.83 -5.27
C ILE A 273 11.12 -6.12 -6.73
N TYR A 274 10.33 -7.16 -6.93
CA TYR A 274 9.81 -7.59 -8.22
C TYR A 274 8.45 -6.93 -8.49
N THR A 275 8.09 -6.76 -9.75
CA THR A 275 6.81 -6.16 -10.15
C THR A 275 6.38 -6.67 -11.51
N ASN A 276 5.08 -6.72 -11.75
CA ASN A 276 4.51 -6.94 -13.07
C ASN A 276 4.44 -5.62 -13.83
N SER A 277 5.54 -5.26 -14.51
CA SER A 277 5.63 -4.03 -15.29
C SER A 277 5.67 -4.33 -16.79
N GLU A 278 5.06 -3.45 -17.57
CA GLU A 278 5.16 -3.52 -19.04
C GLU A 278 6.59 -3.31 -19.50
N ILE A 279 6.95 -3.97 -20.60
CA ILE A 279 8.23 -3.75 -21.27
C ILE A 279 8.08 -2.47 -22.10
N LEU A 280 8.68 -1.39 -21.61
CA LEU A 280 8.69 -0.08 -22.25
C LEU A 280 10.12 0.28 -22.69
N PRO A 281 10.27 1.16 -23.70
CA PRO A 281 11.58 1.66 -24.11
C PRO A 281 12.24 2.43 -22.94
N PRO A 282 13.56 2.68 -23.01
CA PRO A 282 14.21 3.59 -22.08
C PRO A 282 13.52 4.97 -22.06
N GLN A 283 13.67 5.70 -20.95
CA GLN A 283 13.20 7.08 -20.86
C GLN A 283 13.92 8.00 -21.84
N TYR A 284 13.21 8.97 -22.38
CA TYR A 284 13.78 10.02 -23.21
C TYR A 284 13.83 11.35 -22.46
N ILE A 285 15.00 11.96 -22.41
CA ILE A 285 15.25 13.28 -21.80
C ILE A 285 15.70 14.23 -22.90
N SER A 286 14.97 15.32 -23.14
CA SER A 286 15.32 16.29 -24.17
C SER A 286 16.57 17.10 -23.78
N ALA A 287 17.22 17.69 -24.76
CA ALA A 287 18.46 18.47 -24.53
C ALA A 287 18.24 19.75 -23.67
N GLN A 288 17.01 20.25 -23.59
CA GLN A 288 16.65 21.44 -22.81
C GLN A 288 16.08 21.07 -21.43
N SER A 289 15.87 19.80 -21.14
CA SER A 289 15.32 19.34 -19.85
C SER A 289 16.33 19.47 -18.73
N VAL A 290 15.83 19.76 -17.53
CA VAL A 290 16.60 19.76 -16.28
C VAL A 290 16.01 18.70 -15.36
N ILE A 291 16.83 17.77 -14.91
CA ILE A 291 16.40 16.72 -13.98
C ILE A 291 17.28 16.77 -12.73
N GLU A 292 16.65 16.97 -11.57
CA GLU A 292 17.34 17.02 -10.28
C GLU A 292 16.63 16.14 -9.25
N ARG A 293 17.38 15.28 -8.55
CA ARG A 293 16.91 14.43 -7.45
C ARG A 293 15.54 13.77 -7.76
N SER A 294 15.44 13.08 -8.90
CA SER A 294 14.15 12.55 -9.35
C SER A 294 14.27 11.12 -9.90
N ILE A 295 13.22 10.33 -9.74
CA ILE A 295 13.11 9.03 -10.39
C ILE A 295 12.32 9.19 -11.69
N ILE A 296 12.91 8.78 -12.82
CA ILE A 296 12.27 8.78 -14.13
C ILE A 296 12.18 7.34 -14.62
N CYS A 297 10.96 6.84 -14.78
CA CYS A 297 10.73 5.44 -15.18
C CYS A 297 10.80 5.22 -16.70
N ASN A 298 10.92 3.96 -17.10
CA ASN A 298 10.97 3.56 -18.51
C ASN A 298 9.74 4.06 -19.29
N GLY A 299 9.94 4.41 -20.56
CA GLY A 299 8.91 4.94 -21.44
C GLY A 299 8.51 6.39 -21.17
N ALA A 300 9.06 7.03 -20.12
CA ALA A 300 8.79 8.43 -19.86
C ALA A 300 9.51 9.34 -20.87
N GLU A 301 8.85 10.40 -21.32
CA GLU A 301 9.39 11.44 -22.19
C GLU A 301 9.37 12.77 -21.46
N VAL A 302 10.55 13.36 -21.20
CA VAL A 302 10.66 14.63 -20.46
C VAL A 302 11.21 15.71 -21.37
N TYR A 303 10.41 16.76 -21.59
CA TYR A 303 10.78 17.94 -22.38
C TYR A 303 10.85 19.22 -21.49
N GLY A 304 10.52 19.13 -20.21
CA GLY A 304 10.52 20.20 -19.22
C GLY A 304 11.54 19.99 -18.10
N GLU A 305 11.29 20.61 -16.97
CA GLU A 305 12.09 20.53 -15.75
C GLU A 305 11.41 19.62 -14.72
N VAL A 306 12.18 18.76 -14.06
CA VAL A 306 11.70 17.85 -13.01
C VAL A 306 12.63 17.91 -11.81
N HIS A 307 12.11 18.34 -10.67
CA HIS A 307 12.85 18.52 -9.42
C HIS A 307 12.18 17.75 -8.30
N ASN A 308 12.94 16.95 -7.55
CA ASN A 308 12.49 16.25 -6.36
C ASN A 308 11.15 15.50 -6.58
N SER A 309 11.04 14.76 -7.70
CA SER A 309 9.77 14.20 -8.16
C SER A 309 9.91 12.76 -8.66
N ILE A 310 8.78 12.06 -8.71
CA ILE A 310 8.71 10.70 -9.27
C ILE A 310 7.84 10.72 -10.52
N ILE A 311 8.43 10.37 -11.65
CA ILE A 311 7.80 10.29 -12.97
C ILE A 311 7.63 8.83 -13.34
N GLY A 312 6.39 8.38 -13.35
CA GLY A 312 6.01 7.00 -13.64
C GLY A 312 6.25 6.58 -15.08
N SER A 313 6.08 5.30 -15.34
CA SER A 313 6.28 4.71 -16.66
C SER A 313 5.34 5.31 -17.71
N GLY A 314 5.86 5.62 -18.90
CA GLY A 314 5.06 6.13 -20.03
C GLY A 314 4.53 7.57 -19.84
N VAL A 315 4.96 8.30 -18.81
CA VAL A 315 4.56 9.69 -18.59
C VAL A 315 5.22 10.61 -19.61
N VAL A 316 4.46 11.61 -20.08
CA VAL A 316 4.98 12.67 -20.94
C VAL A 316 4.90 14.01 -20.21
N ILE A 317 6.04 14.69 -20.05
CA ILE A 317 6.13 16.06 -19.52
C ILE A 317 6.41 17.02 -20.67
N GLY A 318 5.45 17.92 -20.95
CA GLY A 318 5.53 18.89 -22.05
C GLY A 318 6.61 19.94 -21.87
N GLU A 319 6.98 20.56 -23.00
CA GLU A 319 8.01 21.60 -23.10
C GLU A 319 7.66 22.81 -22.21
N GLY A 320 8.66 23.37 -21.51
CA GLY A 320 8.49 24.50 -20.61
C GLY A 320 7.77 24.21 -19.31
N SER A 321 7.34 22.96 -19.07
CA SER A 321 6.71 22.56 -17.83
C SER A 321 7.73 22.35 -16.71
N VAL A 322 7.35 22.67 -15.48
CA VAL A 322 8.18 22.56 -14.28
C VAL A 322 7.43 21.76 -13.21
N ILE A 323 7.98 20.60 -12.86
CA ILE A 323 7.40 19.67 -11.88
C ILE A 323 8.27 19.64 -10.64
N ARG A 324 7.69 19.93 -9.45
CA ARG A 324 8.38 19.95 -8.16
C ARG A 324 7.63 19.14 -7.13
N ASP A 325 8.36 18.41 -6.27
CA ASP A 325 7.83 17.69 -5.10
C ASP A 325 6.58 16.85 -5.42
N SER A 326 6.52 16.28 -6.63
CA SER A 326 5.30 15.71 -7.20
C SER A 326 5.46 14.24 -7.62
N ILE A 327 4.35 13.53 -7.65
CA ILE A 327 4.26 12.15 -8.10
C ILE A 327 3.33 12.12 -9.32
N ILE A 328 3.86 11.82 -10.49
CA ILE A 328 3.08 11.68 -11.72
C ILE A 328 3.07 10.20 -12.10
N MET A 329 1.89 9.57 -12.01
CA MET A 329 1.77 8.13 -12.23
C MET A 329 1.64 7.77 -13.71
N LYS A 330 1.77 6.47 -13.97
CA LYS A 330 1.84 5.82 -15.28
C LYS A 330 0.89 6.43 -16.32
N ASP A 331 1.40 6.57 -17.58
CA ASP A 331 0.65 6.96 -18.79
C ASP A 331 -0.06 8.32 -18.70
N THR A 332 0.33 9.17 -17.76
CA THR A 332 -0.20 10.54 -17.63
C THR A 332 0.54 11.48 -18.58
N ARG A 333 -0.20 12.38 -19.20
CA ARG A 333 0.33 13.42 -20.10
C ARG A 333 0.15 14.79 -19.46
N VAL A 334 1.25 15.48 -19.25
CA VAL A 334 1.28 16.87 -18.80
C VAL A 334 1.60 17.76 -20.00
N GLY A 335 0.74 18.73 -20.27
CA GLY A 335 0.88 19.69 -21.35
C GLY A 335 2.11 20.58 -21.24
N LYS A 336 2.17 21.61 -22.08
CA LYS A 336 3.26 22.59 -22.12
C LYS A 336 3.07 23.70 -21.10
N ASN A 337 4.19 24.27 -20.63
CA ASN A 337 4.22 25.40 -19.72
C ASN A 337 3.40 25.22 -18.43
N CYS A 338 3.28 23.96 -17.96
CA CYS A 338 2.61 23.65 -16.71
C CYS A 338 3.56 23.86 -15.53
N VAL A 339 3.03 24.29 -14.39
CA VAL A 339 3.78 24.38 -13.13
C VAL A 339 3.07 23.53 -12.09
N MET A 340 3.76 22.52 -11.57
CA MET A 340 3.22 21.65 -10.53
C MET A 340 4.09 21.69 -9.29
N ASP A 341 3.47 21.91 -8.15
CA ASP A 341 4.07 21.85 -6.84
C ASP A 341 3.21 21.00 -5.90
N LYS A 342 3.82 20.00 -5.25
CA LYS A 342 3.15 19.08 -4.34
C LYS A 342 1.87 18.45 -4.92
N ALA A 343 1.97 17.87 -6.13
CA ALA A 343 0.85 17.20 -6.78
C ALA A 343 1.03 15.67 -6.82
N ILE A 344 -0.06 14.95 -6.60
CA ILE A 344 -0.15 13.51 -6.86
C ILE A 344 -1.16 13.32 -7.99
N ILE A 345 -0.68 13.01 -9.18
CA ILE A 345 -1.50 12.78 -10.36
C ILE A 345 -1.57 11.28 -10.63
N ALA A 346 -2.75 10.70 -10.53
CA ALA A 346 -2.95 9.27 -10.75
C ALA A 346 -2.75 8.85 -12.23
N GLU A 347 -2.89 7.56 -12.50
CA GLU A 347 -2.64 6.97 -13.81
C GLU A 347 -3.57 7.50 -14.91
N ASN A 348 -3.08 7.55 -16.16
CA ASN A 348 -3.85 7.86 -17.36
C ASN A 348 -4.54 9.23 -17.36
N CYS A 349 -4.00 10.23 -16.69
CA CYS A 349 -4.54 11.58 -16.68
C CYS A 349 -4.05 12.41 -17.88
N LEU A 350 -4.87 13.39 -18.27
CA LEU A 350 -4.51 14.38 -19.27
C LEU A 350 -4.57 15.77 -18.62
N VAL A 351 -3.45 16.47 -18.58
CA VAL A 351 -3.35 17.84 -18.05
C VAL A 351 -3.06 18.76 -19.21
N GLY A 352 -3.94 19.76 -19.41
CA GLY A 352 -3.84 20.73 -20.47
C GLY A 352 -2.67 21.69 -20.30
N ASP A 353 -2.38 22.46 -21.36
CA ASP A 353 -1.30 23.43 -21.40
C ASP A 353 -1.52 24.60 -20.42
N ASN A 354 -0.43 25.23 -19.97
CA ASN A 354 -0.45 26.43 -19.12
C ASN A 354 -1.22 26.26 -17.80
N THR A 355 -1.24 25.05 -17.23
CA THR A 355 -1.93 24.72 -15.98
C THR A 355 -1.01 24.91 -14.78
N THR A 356 -1.51 25.40 -13.66
CA THR A 356 -0.71 25.58 -12.44
C THR A 356 -1.35 24.87 -11.26
N PHE A 357 -0.55 24.10 -10.50
CA PHE A 357 -0.95 23.33 -9.33
C PHE A 357 -0.23 23.81 -8.07
N GLY A 358 -0.89 23.72 -6.92
CA GLY A 358 -0.29 24.01 -5.62
C GLY A 358 -0.25 25.49 -5.27
N ILE A 359 -1.08 26.32 -5.92
CA ILE A 359 -1.17 27.76 -5.63
C ILE A 359 -1.98 28.06 -4.36
N GLY A 360 -1.90 29.30 -3.90
CA GLY A 360 -2.73 29.83 -2.82
C GLY A 360 -2.29 29.40 -1.42
N SER A 361 -3.15 29.68 -0.44
CA SER A 361 -2.90 29.44 0.97
C SER A 361 -3.16 27.97 1.34
N ASP A 362 -2.42 27.47 2.34
CA ASP A 362 -2.66 26.14 2.90
C ASP A 362 -3.84 26.19 3.89
N ILE A 363 -5.03 26.00 3.36
CA ILE A 363 -6.29 25.96 4.13
C ILE A 363 -6.87 24.54 4.09
N PRO A 364 -7.56 24.10 5.15
CA PRO A 364 -8.17 22.77 5.20
C PRO A 364 -9.17 22.56 4.06
N ASN A 365 -9.22 21.32 3.53
CA ASN A 365 -10.22 20.94 2.55
C ASN A 365 -11.63 21.00 3.15
N LYS A 366 -12.57 21.60 2.42
CA LYS A 366 -13.95 21.85 2.90
C LYS A 366 -14.77 20.57 3.05
N LEU A 367 -14.51 19.56 2.20
CA LEU A 367 -15.31 18.33 2.18
C LEU A 367 -14.70 17.23 3.06
N LYS A 368 -13.37 17.02 2.97
CA LYS A 368 -12.66 15.94 3.66
C LYS A 368 -11.30 16.43 4.19
N PRO A 369 -11.29 17.29 5.22
CA PRO A 369 -10.04 17.90 5.72
C PRO A 369 -9.02 16.87 6.27
N ALA A 370 -9.49 15.72 6.76
CA ALA A 370 -8.61 14.66 7.24
C ALA A 370 -7.94 13.85 6.11
N ILE A 371 -8.42 13.95 4.87
CA ILE A 371 -7.89 13.23 3.71
C ILE A 371 -7.06 14.16 2.84
N TYR A 372 -7.65 15.26 2.37
CA TYR A 372 -7.00 16.22 1.48
C TYR A 372 -6.35 17.33 2.30
N SER A 373 -5.10 17.10 2.65
CA SER A 373 -4.31 17.93 3.57
C SER A 373 -2.85 17.98 3.13
N PHE A 374 -1.99 18.54 3.94
CA PHE A 374 -0.53 18.55 3.72
C PHE A 374 -0.07 19.44 2.56
N GLY A 375 -0.93 20.35 2.08
CA GLY A 375 -0.67 21.20 0.92
C GLY A 375 -0.76 20.46 -0.43
N LEU A 376 -1.18 19.19 -0.43
CA LEU A 376 -1.20 18.33 -1.62
C LEU A 376 -2.38 18.64 -2.54
N VAL A 377 -2.14 18.53 -3.85
CA VAL A 377 -3.18 18.42 -4.88
C VAL A 377 -3.29 16.97 -5.30
N ALA A 378 -4.46 16.36 -5.15
CA ALA A 378 -4.69 14.96 -5.52
C ALA A 378 -5.61 14.85 -6.75
N VAL A 379 -5.14 14.20 -7.81
CA VAL A 379 -5.92 14.01 -9.04
C VAL A 379 -6.17 12.51 -9.24
N GLY A 380 -7.44 12.14 -9.33
CA GLY A 380 -7.88 10.76 -9.54
C GLY A 380 -7.60 10.27 -10.96
N GLU A 381 -7.57 8.96 -11.10
CA GLU A 381 -7.28 8.26 -12.35
C GLU A 381 -8.21 8.65 -13.51
N LYS A 382 -7.61 8.73 -14.72
CA LYS A 382 -8.32 9.09 -15.97
C LYS A 382 -8.99 10.46 -15.93
N SER A 383 -8.51 11.35 -15.08
CA SER A 383 -8.99 12.73 -15.04
C SER A 383 -8.44 13.51 -16.23
N VAL A 384 -9.26 14.46 -16.70
CA VAL A 384 -8.87 15.43 -17.73
C VAL A 384 -8.99 16.83 -17.13
N ILE A 385 -7.90 17.59 -17.18
CA ILE A 385 -7.82 18.96 -16.69
C ILE A 385 -7.62 19.88 -17.90
N PRO A 386 -8.47 20.90 -18.12
CA PRO A 386 -8.39 21.75 -19.29
C PRO A 386 -7.22 22.74 -19.21
N ASP A 387 -6.87 23.34 -20.36
CA ASP A 387 -5.79 24.33 -20.48
C ASP A 387 -6.05 25.59 -19.63
N GLY A 388 -4.99 26.12 -19.05
CA GLY A 388 -4.94 27.46 -18.44
C GLY A 388 -5.60 27.59 -17.09
N VAL A 389 -5.94 26.47 -16.42
CA VAL A 389 -6.55 26.51 -15.09
C VAL A 389 -5.50 26.53 -13.99
N GLN A 390 -5.88 27.11 -12.85
CA GLN A 390 -5.07 27.19 -11.64
C GLN A 390 -5.72 26.39 -10.52
N ILE A 391 -4.94 25.58 -9.82
CA ILE A 391 -5.44 24.62 -8.82
C ILE A 391 -4.74 24.87 -7.48
N GLY A 392 -5.53 25.14 -6.46
CA GLY A 392 -5.09 25.46 -5.11
C GLY A 392 -4.64 24.24 -4.30
N LYS A 393 -4.04 24.49 -3.15
CA LYS A 393 -3.59 23.48 -2.18
C LYS A 393 -4.74 22.73 -1.52
N ASN A 394 -4.49 21.52 -1.02
CA ASN A 394 -5.46 20.65 -0.34
C ASN A 394 -6.73 20.41 -1.18
N THR A 395 -6.57 20.25 -2.47
CA THR A 395 -7.67 20.01 -3.42
C THR A 395 -7.71 18.59 -3.91
N ALA A 396 -8.88 18.15 -4.36
CA ALA A 396 -9.07 16.88 -5.00
C ALA A 396 -9.86 17.02 -6.30
N ILE A 397 -9.40 16.38 -7.36
CA ILE A 397 -10.07 16.39 -8.68
C ILE A 397 -10.25 14.96 -9.14
N SER A 398 -11.45 14.60 -9.63
CA SER A 398 -11.68 13.31 -10.28
C SER A 398 -12.69 13.44 -11.42
N GLY A 399 -12.33 12.86 -12.57
CA GLY A 399 -13.15 12.81 -13.77
C GLY A 399 -12.77 13.81 -14.87
N VAL A 400 -13.54 13.82 -15.94
CA VAL A 400 -13.32 14.69 -17.09
C VAL A 400 -13.88 16.08 -16.77
N THR A 401 -13.01 17.05 -16.58
CA THR A 401 -13.38 18.45 -16.27
C THR A 401 -13.26 19.35 -17.50
N SER A 402 -14.00 20.44 -17.51
CA SER A 402 -13.99 21.47 -18.55
C SER A 402 -13.70 22.85 -17.91
N LYS A 403 -13.43 23.87 -18.72
CA LYS A 403 -13.18 25.23 -18.20
C LYS A 403 -14.32 25.81 -17.37
N GLU A 404 -15.54 25.38 -17.64
CA GLU A 404 -16.75 25.81 -16.92
C GLU A 404 -16.77 25.31 -15.46
N ASP A 405 -16.05 24.23 -15.17
CA ASP A 405 -15.92 23.69 -13.82
C ASP A 405 -14.97 24.52 -12.92
N TYR A 406 -14.25 25.49 -13.50
CA TYR A 406 -13.27 26.33 -12.81
C TYR A 406 -13.71 27.80 -12.86
N PRO A 407 -14.43 28.31 -11.86
CA PRO A 407 -14.83 29.71 -11.79
C PRO A 407 -13.61 30.63 -11.92
N ASN A 408 -13.67 31.57 -12.87
CA ASN A 408 -12.55 32.47 -13.22
C ASN A 408 -11.23 31.73 -13.58
N GLY A 409 -11.32 30.46 -14.01
CA GLY A 409 -10.16 29.63 -14.32
C GLY A 409 -9.43 29.05 -13.09
N VAL A 410 -10.02 29.10 -11.91
CA VAL A 410 -9.38 28.72 -10.65
C VAL A 410 -10.21 27.69 -9.89
N LEU A 411 -9.56 26.64 -9.38
CA LEU A 411 -10.06 25.82 -8.27
C LEU A 411 -9.35 26.30 -6.99
N GLU A 412 -10.06 26.95 -6.12
CA GLU A 412 -9.49 27.55 -4.90
C GLU A 412 -8.94 26.47 -3.95
N SER A 413 -7.99 26.87 -3.09
CA SER A 413 -7.46 25.99 -2.04
C SER A 413 -8.58 25.42 -1.17
N GLY A 414 -8.46 24.15 -0.81
CA GLY A 414 -9.45 23.44 0.01
C GLY A 414 -10.71 23.01 -0.72
N GLU A 415 -10.85 23.24 -2.02
CA GLU A 415 -12.00 22.79 -2.81
C GLU A 415 -11.84 21.36 -3.31
N THR A 416 -12.98 20.75 -3.67
CA THR A 416 -13.04 19.38 -4.23
C THR A 416 -13.92 19.40 -5.47
N LEU A 417 -13.36 18.94 -6.60
CA LEU A 417 -14.05 18.86 -7.88
C LEU A 417 -14.16 17.40 -8.34
N ILE A 418 -15.28 16.77 -8.01
CA ILE A 418 -15.57 15.38 -8.39
C ILE A 418 -16.74 15.36 -9.36
N LYS A 419 -16.51 14.85 -10.56
CA LYS A 419 -17.56 14.78 -11.60
C LYS A 419 -18.57 13.68 -11.27
N ALA A 420 -19.80 13.83 -11.79
CA ALA A 420 -20.88 12.87 -11.58
C ALA A 420 -20.45 11.45 -12.04
N GLY A 421 -20.69 10.45 -11.18
CA GLY A 421 -20.27 9.07 -11.40
C GLY A 421 -18.87 8.72 -10.87
N GLU A 422 -18.10 9.72 -10.47
CA GLU A 422 -16.80 9.53 -9.80
C GLU A 422 -16.98 9.44 -8.27
N ARG A 423 -15.97 8.90 -7.59
CA ARG A 423 -15.92 8.83 -6.12
C ARG A 423 -14.79 9.70 -5.58
N ALA A 424 -15.02 10.29 -4.41
CA ALA A 424 -14.03 11.11 -3.69
C ALA A 424 -13.33 10.31 -2.61
#